data_2ad13cb5a1bcb3ccc86abd11fbdff024
#
_entry.id   2ad13cb5a1bcb3ccc86abd11fbdff024
#
_cell.length_a   1.000
_cell.length_b   1.000
_cell.length_c   1.000
_cell.angle_alpha   90.00
_cell.angle_beta   90.00
_cell.angle_gamma   90.00
#
_symmetry.space_group_name_H-M   'P 1'
#
loop_
_entity.id
_entity.type
_entity.pdbx_description
1 polymer ?
#
loop_
_entity_poly.entity_id
_entity_poly.type
_entity_poly.pdbx_seq_one_letter_code
_entity_poly.pdbx_strand_id
1 'polypeptide(L)'
;MSHRLFAVAAALAVVVLVALLVQTPAAGQNQPQAGKAPAVGKAWTPPRTADGKPDLQGIWTDNTLTPFERPKKLGTKEFYTEEELADLTTRARKGEKLEEADLGAANPQAVRYDLEVYGFDRTKLRFASTKRTSLIVGPEGVVPPMLPQAKERNAERAAKEKGHEFDSYENRPLSERCLLMNQERIPMTPGANEGNLLQIVQGPGYVTLVHEIDHSTRVIPTDGRPHVPQSMRLWQGDSVGHWEGNTLVVDTTNFTNLTAYRGSSEKLHLVERFTRAAEDTMIYEFTVEDPTTWAKPWTAEIPWTKTKGPVFEWACHEGNTMISTILRGARVAEQEEAQKKGK
;
A
#
# COMPACT_ATOMS: atom_id res chain seq x y z
N MET A 1 -23.11 57.05 41.52
CA MET A 1 -22.50 56.79 40.17
C MET A 1 -21.22 55.96 40.22
N SER A 2 -20.55 55.83 41.40
CA SER A 2 -19.23 55.12 41.49
C SER A 2 -19.27 53.62 41.49
N HIS A 3 -20.31 52.97 41.98
CA HIS A 3 -20.37 51.49 42.10
C HIS A 3 -20.63 50.72 40.77
N ARG A 4 -21.22 51.36 39.76
CA ARG A 4 -21.44 50.75 38.44
C ARG A 4 -20.19 50.74 37.55
N LEU A 5 -19.28 51.68 37.72
CA LEU A 5 -18.01 51.73 37.00
C LEU A 5 -17.02 50.69 37.50
N PHE A 6 -17.00 50.37 38.78
CA PHE A 6 -16.16 49.28 39.31
C PHE A 6 -16.60 47.89 38.89
N ALA A 7 -17.91 47.66 38.75
CA ALA A 7 -18.42 46.38 38.29
C ALA A 7 -18.09 46.09 36.81
N VAL A 8 -18.09 47.11 35.96
CA VAL A 8 -17.72 46.99 34.55
C VAL A 8 -16.22 46.76 34.36
N ALA A 9 -15.37 47.43 35.16
CA ALA A 9 -13.92 47.22 35.12
C ALA A 9 -13.51 45.82 35.62
N ALA A 10 -14.18 45.28 36.63
CA ALA A 10 -13.94 43.92 37.14
C ALA A 10 -14.38 42.84 36.13
N ALA A 11 -15.51 43.05 35.44
CA ALA A 11 -15.98 42.13 34.40
C ALA A 11 -15.06 42.08 33.17
N LEU A 12 -14.51 43.25 32.77
CA LEU A 12 -13.54 43.31 31.67
C LEU A 12 -12.19 42.68 32.04
N ALA A 13 -11.74 42.81 33.27
CA ALA A 13 -10.50 42.17 33.74
C ALA A 13 -10.62 40.64 33.77
N VAL A 14 -11.79 40.08 34.14
CA VAL A 14 -12.03 38.63 34.14
C VAL A 14 -12.10 38.06 32.69
N VAL A 15 -12.71 38.81 31.77
CA VAL A 15 -12.76 38.36 30.35
C VAL A 15 -11.39 38.41 29.71
N VAL A 16 -10.54 39.35 30.03
CA VAL A 16 -9.16 39.41 29.53
C VAL A 16 -8.28 38.31 30.16
N LEU A 17 -8.50 38.00 31.46
CA LEU A 17 -7.76 36.90 32.10
C LEU A 17 -8.17 35.51 31.58
N VAL A 18 -9.45 35.29 31.25
CA VAL A 18 -9.93 34.05 30.65
C VAL A 18 -9.45 33.91 29.20
N ALA A 19 -9.34 35.01 28.45
CA ALA A 19 -8.78 34.99 27.10
C ALA A 19 -7.26 34.70 27.06
N LEU A 20 -6.52 35.02 28.13
CA LEU A 20 -5.09 34.70 28.25
C LEU A 20 -4.80 33.28 28.75
N LEU A 21 -5.78 32.58 29.36
CA LEU A 21 -5.63 31.21 29.83
C LEU A 21 -6.01 30.14 28.79
N VAL A 22 -6.55 30.54 27.63
CA VAL A 22 -6.94 29.58 26.56
C VAL A 22 -5.89 29.48 25.43
N GLN A 23 -4.77 30.20 25.55
CA GLN A 23 -3.62 30.04 24.64
C GLN A 23 -2.50 29.23 25.27
N THR A 24 -2.79 28.02 25.74
CA THR A 24 -1.75 26.98 25.74
C THR A 24 -1.64 26.47 24.32
N PRO A 25 -0.48 26.61 23.64
CA PRO A 25 -0.30 25.84 22.41
C PRO A 25 -0.44 24.38 22.80
N ALA A 26 -1.39 23.71 22.18
CA ALA A 26 -1.40 22.25 22.20
C ALA A 26 0.01 21.80 21.82
N ALA A 27 0.68 21.10 22.74
CA ALA A 27 1.96 20.50 22.46
C ALA A 27 1.76 19.65 21.22
N GLY A 28 2.25 20.13 20.08
CA GLY A 28 2.23 19.39 18.84
C GLY A 28 2.91 18.06 19.13
N GLN A 29 2.19 16.99 18.93
CA GLN A 29 2.78 15.68 18.84
C GLN A 29 3.91 15.82 17.82
N ASN A 30 5.15 15.56 18.24
CA ASN A 30 6.29 15.45 17.36
C ASN A 30 5.94 14.38 16.31
N GLN A 31 5.47 14.82 15.15
CA GLN A 31 5.55 13.99 13.97
C GLN A 31 7.02 13.64 13.80
N PRO A 32 7.37 12.36 13.59
CA PRO A 32 8.73 11.99 13.24
C PRO A 32 9.10 12.84 12.02
N GLN A 33 10.10 13.71 12.15
CA GLN A 33 10.65 14.41 10.99
C GLN A 33 11.10 13.35 10.01
N ALA A 34 10.48 13.31 8.85
CA ALA A 34 10.99 12.56 7.71
C ALA A 34 12.46 12.94 7.55
N GLY A 35 13.34 11.96 7.67
CA GLY A 35 14.77 12.17 7.59
C GLY A 35 15.09 12.95 6.33
N LYS A 36 15.84 14.05 6.46
CA LYS A 36 16.33 14.83 5.32
C LYS A 36 16.99 13.88 4.34
N ALA A 37 16.39 13.74 3.15
CA ALA A 37 17.06 13.10 2.02
C ALA A 37 18.44 13.74 1.81
N PRO A 38 19.48 12.97 1.49
CA PRO A 38 20.82 13.50 1.25
C PRO A 38 20.73 14.53 0.14
N ALA A 39 21.43 15.67 0.31
CA ALA A 39 21.52 16.74 -0.67
C ALA A 39 22.17 16.20 -1.95
N VAL A 40 21.36 15.85 -2.92
CA VAL A 40 21.77 15.53 -4.28
C VAL A 40 21.85 16.84 -5.06
N GLY A 41 22.91 16.98 -5.89
CA GLY A 41 23.13 18.15 -6.74
C GLY A 41 21.88 18.58 -7.51
N LYS A 42 21.88 19.84 -7.99
CA LYS A 42 20.82 20.64 -8.62
C LYS A 42 19.44 19.98 -8.56
N ALA A 43 18.59 20.39 -7.64
CA ALA A 43 17.30 19.75 -7.36
C ALA A 43 16.52 19.48 -8.65
N TRP A 44 16.32 18.22 -8.99
CA TRP A 44 15.52 17.83 -10.14
C TRP A 44 14.09 18.30 -9.96
N THR A 45 13.51 18.90 -10.99
CA THR A 45 12.12 19.38 -10.95
C THR A 45 11.30 18.54 -11.92
N PRO A 46 10.18 17.95 -11.48
CA PRO A 46 9.34 17.15 -12.35
C PRO A 46 8.75 18.01 -13.49
N PRO A 47 8.65 17.47 -14.70
CA PRO A 47 7.85 18.08 -15.76
C PRO A 47 6.44 18.39 -15.28
N ARG A 48 5.75 19.27 -15.97
CA ARG A 48 4.36 19.63 -15.67
C ARG A 48 3.44 19.18 -16.78
N THR A 49 2.25 18.74 -16.41
CA THR A 49 1.13 18.51 -17.32
C THR A 49 0.57 19.85 -17.83
N ALA A 50 -0.31 19.83 -18.84
CA ALA A 50 -0.91 21.04 -19.40
C ALA A 50 -1.69 21.87 -18.38
N ASP A 51 -2.24 21.25 -17.34
CA ASP A 51 -2.92 21.90 -16.22
C ASP A 51 -1.97 22.29 -15.07
N GLY A 52 -0.66 22.24 -15.31
CA GLY A 52 0.37 22.71 -14.39
C GLY A 52 0.68 21.78 -13.21
N LYS A 53 0.11 20.58 -13.16
CA LYS A 53 0.40 19.60 -12.11
C LYS A 53 1.70 18.87 -12.39
N PRO A 54 2.40 18.33 -11.36
CA PRO A 54 3.56 17.46 -11.60
C PRO A 54 3.17 16.28 -12.49
N ASP A 55 3.98 16.00 -13.50
CA ASP A 55 3.73 14.90 -14.44
C ASP A 55 4.21 13.57 -13.84
N LEU A 56 3.27 12.74 -13.40
CA LEU A 56 3.49 11.38 -12.90
C LEU A 56 3.24 10.32 -13.99
N GLN A 57 2.82 10.75 -15.19
CA GLN A 57 2.39 9.83 -16.25
C GLN A 57 3.49 8.90 -16.71
N GLY A 58 3.08 7.73 -17.13
CA GLY A 58 3.95 6.69 -17.68
C GLY A 58 3.63 5.33 -17.12
N ILE A 59 4.51 4.38 -17.45
CA ILE A 59 4.43 3.01 -16.96
C ILE A 59 5.53 2.84 -15.90
N TRP A 60 5.13 2.31 -14.78
CA TRP A 60 5.97 2.18 -13.58
C TRP A 60 5.97 0.73 -13.09
N THR A 61 7.06 0.32 -12.44
CA THR A 61 7.16 -0.94 -11.73
C THR A 61 7.68 -0.71 -10.32
N ASP A 62 7.14 -1.45 -9.37
CA ASP A 62 7.52 -1.43 -7.95
C ASP A 62 8.64 -2.43 -7.60
N ASN A 63 9.25 -3.04 -8.61
CA ASN A 63 10.32 -4.02 -8.43
C ASN A 63 11.52 -3.40 -7.69
N THR A 64 11.73 -3.83 -6.46
CA THR A 64 12.83 -3.39 -5.60
C THR A 64 13.52 -4.56 -4.93
N LEU A 65 14.81 -4.41 -4.64
CA LEU A 65 15.59 -5.36 -3.85
C LEU A 65 15.45 -5.14 -2.34
N THR A 66 14.85 -4.01 -1.93
CA THR A 66 14.64 -3.74 -0.50
C THR A 66 13.50 -4.61 0.02
N PRO A 67 13.73 -5.43 1.07
CA PRO A 67 12.69 -6.24 1.67
C PRO A 67 11.54 -5.38 2.20
N PHE A 68 10.30 -5.88 2.13
CA PHE A 68 9.16 -5.18 2.71
C PHE A 68 9.32 -5.01 4.24
N GLU A 69 9.66 -6.09 4.93
CA GLU A 69 10.04 -6.07 6.34
C GLU A 69 11.51 -6.46 6.50
N ARG A 70 12.17 -5.95 7.53
CA ARG A 70 13.57 -6.27 7.79
C ARG A 70 13.76 -7.76 8.03
N PRO A 71 14.67 -8.42 7.29
CA PRO A 71 15.04 -9.80 7.54
C PRO A 71 15.53 -10.00 8.97
N LYS A 72 15.05 -11.05 9.64
CA LYS A 72 15.38 -11.33 11.06
C LYS A 72 16.89 -11.40 11.32
N LYS A 73 17.67 -11.90 10.35
CA LYS A 73 19.15 -12.00 10.48
C LYS A 73 19.83 -10.64 10.61
N LEU A 74 19.20 -9.56 10.15
CA LEU A 74 19.75 -8.20 10.26
C LEU A 74 19.49 -7.57 11.65
N GLY A 75 18.68 -8.20 12.49
CA GLY A 75 18.41 -7.74 13.85
C GLY A 75 17.94 -6.28 13.87
N THR A 76 18.70 -5.41 14.52
CA THR A 76 18.40 -3.97 14.63
C THR A 76 19.08 -3.11 13.56
N LYS A 77 19.75 -3.72 12.57
CA LYS A 77 20.46 -2.99 11.53
C LYS A 77 19.47 -2.24 10.63
N GLU A 78 19.39 -0.92 10.78
CA GLU A 78 18.43 -0.09 10.06
C GLU A 78 18.83 0.20 8.61
N PHE A 79 20.15 0.31 8.34
CA PHE A 79 20.68 0.67 7.02
C PHE A 79 21.74 -0.30 6.55
N TYR A 80 21.77 -0.57 5.24
CA TYR A 80 22.87 -1.24 4.56
C TYR A 80 24.06 -0.28 4.40
N THR A 81 25.27 -0.82 4.33
CA THR A 81 26.45 -0.09 3.85
C THR A 81 26.44 -0.01 2.33
N GLU A 82 27.25 0.89 1.75
CA GLU A 82 27.41 0.98 0.29
C GLU A 82 27.94 -0.33 -0.32
N GLU A 83 28.88 -0.96 0.38
CA GLU A 83 29.50 -2.22 -0.03
C GLU A 83 28.48 -3.36 -0.07
N GLU A 84 27.65 -3.49 0.97
CA GLU A 84 26.58 -4.49 1.02
C GLU A 84 25.54 -4.27 -0.10
N LEU A 85 25.16 -3.03 -0.37
CA LEU A 85 24.24 -2.71 -1.45
C LEU A 85 24.83 -3.04 -2.81
N ALA A 86 26.13 -2.74 -3.02
CA ALA A 86 26.82 -3.04 -4.28
C ALA A 86 26.91 -4.56 -4.51
N ASP A 87 27.26 -5.33 -3.48
CA ASP A 87 27.32 -6.78 -3.54
C ASP A 87 25.95 -7.39 -3.85
N LEU A 88 24.94 -7.09 -3.03
CA LEU A 88 23.58 -7.61 -3.19
C LEU A 88 22.99 -7.24 -4.55
N THR A 89 23.19 -6.00 -5.01
CA THR A 89 22.71 -5.55 -6.32
C THR A 89 23.40 -6.33 -7.45
N THR A 90 24.71 -6.54 -7.36
CA THR A 90 25.48 -7.27 -8.35
C THR A 90 25.03 -8.71 -8.46
N ARG A 91 24.85 -9.38 -7.34
CA ARG A 91 24.37 -10.76 -7.25
C ARG A 91 22.96 -10.90 -7.83
N ALA A 92 22.03 -10.02 -7.43
CA ALA A 92 20.67 -10.01 -7.94
C ALA A 92 20.62 -9.83 -9.48
N ARG A 93 21.39 -8.88 -10.03
CA ARG A 93 21.45 -8.65 -11.48
C ARG A 93 22.05 -9.80 -12.27
N LYS A 94 22.95 -10.57 -11.67
CA LYS A 94 23.49 -11.80 -12.26
C LYS A 94 22.50 -12.99 -12.19
N GLY A 95 21.34 -12.83 -11.57
CA GLY A 95 20.39 -13.91 -11.36
C GLY A 95 20.83 -14.94 -10.32
N GLU A 96 21.80 -14.59 -9.46
CA GLU A 96 22.16 -15.45 -8.33
C GLU A 96 20.99 -15.55 -7.39
N LYS A 97 20.71 -16.78 -6.90
CA LYS A 97 19.69 -16.99 -5.84
C LYS A 97 20.16 -16.25 -4.58
N LEU A 98 19.56 -15.10 -4.34
CA LEU A 98 19.62 -14.49 -3.02
C LEU A 98 18.70 -15.31 -2.11
N GLU A 99 19.19 -15.72 -0.95
CA GLU A 99 18.36 -16.47 -0.01
C GLU A 99 17.17 -15.60 0.44
N GLU A 100 16.03 -16.23 0.75
CA GLU A 100 14.88 -15.55 1.33
C GLU A 100 15.28 -14.73 2.57
N ALA A 101 16.33 -15.20 3.29
CA ALA A 101 16.96 -14.49 4.37
C ALA A 101 17.62 -13.16 3.96
N ASP A 102 18.01 -12.97 2.68
CA ASP A 102 18.66 -11.75 2.19
C ASP A 102 17.65 -10.70 1.73
N LEU A 103 16.54 -11.12 1.14
CA LEU A 103 15.54 -10.25 0.52
C LEU A 103 14.15 -10.32 1.17
N GLY A 104 13.95 -11.18 2.16
CA GLY A 104 12.62 -11.43 2.73
C GLY A 104 11.67 -12.10 1.74
N ALA A 105 10.37 -12.09 2.06
CA ALA A 105 9.33 -12.75 1.24
C ALA A 105 9.13 -12.14 -0.15
N ALA A 106 9.71 -10.98 -0.42
CA ALA A 106 9.64 -10.29 -1.72
C ALA A 106 10.76 -10.70 -2.69
N ASN A 107 11.28 -11.93 -2.57
CA ASN A 107 12.32 -12.42 -3.47
C ASN A 107 11.76 -12.63 -4.89
N PRO A 108 12.14 -11.79 -5.88
CA PRO A 108 11.68 -11.96 -7.26
C PRO A 108 12.11 -13.27 -7.90
N GLN A 109 13.04 -14.00 -7.29
CA GLN A 109 13.54 -15.28 -7.78
C GLN A 109 12.71 -16.49 -7.30
N ALA A 110 11.75 -16.29 -6.40
CA ALA A 110 10.85 -17.36 -5.95
C ALA A 110 9.82 -17.75 -7.01
N VAL A 111 9.66 -16.96 -8.06
CA VAL A 111 8.69 -17.19 -9.12
C VAL A 111 9.25 -18.17 -10.14
N ARG A 112 8.44 -19.16 -10.54
CA ARG A 112 8.82 -20.23 -11.48
C ARG A 112 8.71 -19.85 -12.96
N TYR A 113 8.34 -18.60 -13.26
CA TYR A 113 8.17 -18.10 -14.61
C TYR A 113 9.40 -17.30 -15.03
N ASP A 114 9.67 -17.29 -16.34
CA ASP A 114 10.65 -16.37 -16.91
C ASP A 114 10.04 -14.97 -17.00
N LEU A 115 10.21 -14.20 -15.93
CA LEU A 115 9.66 -12.86 -15.82
C LEU A 115 10.21 -11.88 -16.89
N GLU A 116 11.38 -12.17 -17.47
CA GLU A 116 11.98 -11.34 -18.52
C GLU A 116 11.12 -11.33 -19.78
N VAL A 117 10.43 -12.45 -20.06
CA VAL A 117 9.46 -12.55 -21.17
C VAL A 117 8.29 -11.59 -20.97
N TYR A 118 7.93 -11.31 -19.71
CA TYR A 118 6.84 -10.41 -19.33
C TYR A 118 7.33 -8.98 -19.00
N GLY A 119 8.49 -8.58 -19.51
CA GLY A 119 8.99 -7.22 -19.38
C GLY A 119 9.74 -6.91 -18.08
N PHE A 120 9.99 -7.90 -17.24
CA PHE A 120 10.83 -7.73 -16.07
C PHE A 120 12.30 -7.52 -16.48
N ASP A 121 12.86 -6.38 -16.12
CA ASP A 121 14.24 -6.02 -16.43
C ASP A 121 15.12 -6.09 -15.17
N ARG A 122 15.87 -7.18 -15.03
CA ARG A 122 16.80 -7.40 -13.90
C ARG A 122 17.84 -6.29 -13.77
N THR A 123 18.20 -5.63 -14.88
CA THR A 123 19.21 -4.55 -14.84
C THR A 123 18.71 -3.32 -14.11
N LYS A 124 17.40 -3.19 -13.97
CA LYS A 124 16.74 -2.09 -13.25
C LYS A 124 16.47 -2.38 -11.79
N LEU A 125 16.75 -3.60 -11.32
CA LEU A 125 16.65 -3.91 -9.90
C LEU A 125 17.58 -3.02 -9.08
N ARG A 126 17.03 -2.40 -8.06
CA ARG A 126 17.77 -1.53 -7.14
C ARG A 126 17.19 -1.57 -5.74
N PHE A 127 18.00 -1.23 -4.78
CA PHE A 127 17.52 -0.92 -3.43
C PHE A 127 16.92 0.50 -3.39
N ALA A 128 16.09 0.75 -2.38
CA ALA A 128 15.64 2.10 -2.07
C ALA A 128 16.84 3.02 -1.80
N SER A 129 16.79 4.26 -2.30
CA SER A 129 17.86 5.25 -2.13
C SER A 129 18.15 5.60 -0.67
N THR A 130 17.19 5.34 0.21
CA THR A 130 17.32 5.49 1.66
C THR A 130 18.27 4.49 2.30
N LYS A 131 18.71 3.44 1.56
CA LYS A 131 19.55 2.34 2.04
C LYS A 131 18.96 1.56 3.22
N ARG A 132 17.69 1.72 3.51
CA ARG A 132 17.03 0.99 4.59
C ARG A 132 17.05 -0.51 4.33
N THR A 133 17.12 -1.27 5.40
CA THR A 133 17.01 -2.74 5.35
C THR A 133 15.57 -3.23 5.24
N SER A 134 14.61 -2.30 5.17
CA SER A 134 13.19 -2.57 4.91
C SER A 134 12.51 -1.38 4.24
N LEU A 135 11.40 -1.65 3.57
CA LEU A 135 10.51 -0.61 3.04
C LEU A 135 9.65 0.02 4.15
N ILE A 136 9.45 -0.69 5.27
CA ILE A 136 8.79 -0.12 6.45
C ILE A 136 9.66 0.99 7.04
N VAL A 137 9.08 2.17 7.15
CA VAL A 137 9.75 3.36 7.70
C VAL A 137 9.82 3.26 9.22
N GLY A 138 10.98 3.57 9.77
CA GLY A 138 11.22 3.55 11.22
C GLY A 138 12.27 2.52 11.64
N PRO A 139 12.75 2.64 12.89
CA PRO A 139 13.87 1.82 13.38
C PRO A 139 13.51 0.33 13.51
N GLU A 140 12.24 0.01 13.77
CA GLU A 140 11.77 -1.38 13.86
C GLU A 140 11.86 -2.11 12.53
N GLY A 141 11.54 -1.45 11.41
CA GLY A 141 11.62 -2.00 10.05
C GLY A 141 10.68 -3.18 9.80
N VAL A 142 9.62 -3.30 10.60
CA VAL A 142 8.58 -4.34 10.51
C VAL A 142 7.21 -3.73 10.78
N VAL A 143 6.17 -4.37 10.27
CA VAL A 143 4.78 -3.97 10.56
C VAL A 143 4.52 -4.18 12.06
N PRO A 144 3.90 -3.22 12.76
CA PRO A 144 3.53 -3.38 14.16
C PRO A 144 2.68 -4.62 14.38
N PRO A 145 2.80 -5.29 15.53
CA PRO A 145 1.99 -6.45 15.84
C PRO A 145 0.50 -6.06 15.92
N MET A 146 -0.36 -6.95 15.44
CA MET A 146 -1.80 -6.78 15.61
C MET A 146 -2.20 -6.78 17.07
N LEU A 147 -3.21 -5.97 17.39
CA LEU A 147 -3.90 -5.99 18.69
C LEU A 147 -4.55 -7.36 18.95
N PRO A 148 -4.68 -7.77 20.22
CA PRO A 148 -5.30 -9.05 20.58
C PRO A 148 -6.70 -9.24 19.96
N GLN A 149 -7.57 -8.22 20.04
CA GLN A 149 -8.92 -8.24 19.46
C GLN A 149 -8.90 -8.39 17.92
N ALA A 150 -7.91 -7.89 17.23
CA ALA A 150 -7.77 -8.07 15.78
C ALA A 150 -7.40 -9.52 15.44
N LYS A 151 -6.51 -10.12 16.23
CA LYS A 151 -6.13 -11.53 16.07
C LYS A 151 -7.33 -12.44 16.30
N GLU A 152 -8.12 -12.17 17.35
CA GLU A 152 -9.34 -12.91 17.67
C GLU A 152 -10.36 -12.80 16.54
N ARG A 153 -10.69 -11.59 16.09
CA ARG A 153 -11.60 -11.34 14.95
C ARG A 153 -11.16 -12.11 13.70
N ASN A 154 -9.86 -12.12 13.39
CA ASN A 154 -9.34 -12.81 12.21
C ASN A 154 -9.37 -14.33 12.39
N ALA A 155 -9.11 -14.83 13.59
CA ALA A 155 -9.24 -16.25 13.92
C ALA A 155 -10.69 -16.74 13.83
N GLU A 156 -11.65 -15.95 14.33
CA GLU A 156 -13.08 -16.25 14.20
C GLU A 156 -13.54 -16.29 12.74
N ARG A 157 -13.04 -15.34 11.90
CA ARG A 157 -13.34 -15.35 10.47
C ARG A 157 -12.81 -16.63 9.83
N ALA A 158 -11.54 -16.95 10.04
CA ALA A 158 -10.94 -18.17 9.52
C ALA A 158 -11.65 -19.45 10.00
N ALA A 159 -12.11 -19.48 11.26
CA ALA A 159 -12.88 -20.60 11.79
C ALA A 159 -14.26 -20.75 11.13
N LYS A 160 -14.92 -19.65 10.79
CA LYS A 160 -16.21 -19.67 10.07
C LYS A 160 -16.04 -20.11 8.60
N GLU A 161 -14.92 -19.80 7.97
CA GLU A 161 -14.63 -20.17 6.59
C GLU A 161 -14.16 -21.61 6.47
N LYS A 162 -13.57 -22.16 7.54
CA LYS A 162 -13.01 -23.51 7.54
C LYS A 162 -14.06 -24.59 7.33
N GLY A 163 -13.88 -25.39 6.30
CA GLY A 163 -14.79 -26.45 5.89
C GLY A 163 -15.92 -25.99 4.97
N HIS A 164 -15.99 -24.69 4.69
CA HIS A 164 -16.97 -24.05 3.82
C HIS A 164 -16.34 -23.51 2.52
N GLU A 165 -15.07 -23.78 2.28
CA GLU A 165 -14.31 -23.21 1.16
C GLU A 165 -14.87 -23.58 -0.21
N PHE A 166 -15.66 -24.66 -0.27
CA PHE A 166 -16.22 -25.21 -1.50
C PHE A 166 -17.76 -25.19 -1.53
N ASP A 167 -18.44 -24.54 -0.57
CA ASP A 167 -19.90 -24.52 -0.52
C ASP A 167 -20.50 -23.77 -1.71
N SER A 168 -19.88 -22.64 -2.08
CA SER A 168 -20.30 -21.84 -3.22
C SER A 168 -19.12 -21.11 -3.85
N TYR A 169 -19.36 -20.46 -5.00
CA TYR A 169 -18.38 -19.59 -5.61
C TYR A 169 -18.02 -18.38 -4.72
N GLU A 170 -18.92 -17.94 -3.85
CA GLU A 170 -18.70 -16.82 -2.94
C GLU A 170 -17.66 -17.14 -1.86
N ASN A 171 -17.49 -18.42 -1.53
CA ASN A 171 -16.49 -18.89 -0.57
C ASN A 171 -15.07 -19.03 -1.18
N ARG A 172 -14.96 -18.89 -2.51
CA ARG A 172 -13.65 -18.93 -3.18
C ARG A 172 -12.91 -17.60 -3.07
N PRO A 173 -11.56 -17.62 -3.03
CA PRO A 173 -10.75 -16.40 -3.02
C PRO A 173 -11.11 -15.44 -4.15
N LEU A 174 -10.99 -14.14 -3.90
CA LEU A 174 -11.29 -13.11 -4.89
C LEU A 174 -10.44 -13.26 -6.15
N SER A 175 -9.19 -13.72 -6.02
CA SER A 175 -8.28 -13.97 -7.14
C SER A 175 -8.75 -15.10 -8.06
N GLU A 176 -9.29 -16.20 -7.51
CA GLU A 176 -9.87 -17.28 -8.31
C GLU A 176 -11.14 -16.85 -9.03
N ARG A 177 -11.84 -15.86 -8.46
CA ARG A 177 -13.07 -15.28 -9.01
C ARG A 177 -12.80 -14.15 -10.01
N CYS A 178 -11.53 -13.85 -10.31
CA CYS A 178 -11.10 -12.70 -11.13
C CYS A 178 -11.72 -11.36 -10.69
N LEU A 179 -11.89 -11.16 -9.39
CA LEU A 179 -12.44 -9.93 -8.83
C LEU A 179 -11.34 -9.01 -8.30
N LEU A 180 -10.30 -9.57 -7.70
CA LEU A 180 -9.19 -8.79 -7.14
C LEU A 180 -8.00 -9.71 -6.85
N MET A 181 -6.88 -9.45 -7.51
CA MET A 181 -5.62 -10.15 -7.25
C MET A 181 -4.88 -9.52 -6.06
N ASN A 182 -3.86 -10.20 -5.53
CA ASN A 182 -3.16 -9.72 -4.34
C ASN A 182 -2.44 -8.39 -4.55
N GLN A 183 -1.90 -8.14 -5.74
CA GLN A 183 -1.16 -6.91 -6.07
C GLN A 183 -2.05 -5.68 -6.22
N GLU A 184 -3.33 -5.87 -6.46
CA GLU A 184 -4.30 -4.78 -6.64
C GLU A 184 -4.91 -4.31 -5.35
N ARG A 185 -4.67 -5.06 -4.28
CA ARG A 185 -5.09 -4.60 -2.96
C ARG A 185 -4.25 -3.40 -2.59
N ILE A 186 -4.90 -2.28 -2.39
CA ILE A 186 -4.24 -1.09 -1.88
C ILE A 186 -4.05 -1.20 -0.36
N PRO A 187 -2.90 -0.78 0.16
CA PRO A 187 -1.76 -0.18 -0.54
C PRO A 187 -1.06 -1.17 -1.46
N MET A 188 -0.46 -0.63 -2.53
CA MET A 188 0.34 -1.40 -3.46
C MET A 188 1.67 -1.79 -2.80
N THR A 189 1.95 -3.08 -2.75
CA THR A 189 3.18 -3.61 -2.16
C THR A 189 3.99 -4.35 -3.21
N PRO A 190 5.33 -4.30 -3.15
CA PRO A 190 6.15 -4.97 -4.13
C PRO A 190 5.78 -6.45 -4.26
N GLY A 191 5.59 -6.87 -5.49
CA GLY A 191 5.40 -8.25 -5.86
C GLY A 191 6.44 -8.66 -6.89
N ALA A 192 6.85 -9.91 -6.86
CA ALA A 192 7.77 -10.46 -7.84
C ALA A 192 7.03 -11.31 -8.88
N ASN A 193 5.86 -10.87 -9.29
CA ASN A 193 5.02 -11.59 -10.22
C ASN A 193 4.90 -10.83 -11.54
N GLU A 194 4.51 -11.56 -12.59
CA GLU A 194 3.95 -10.97 -13.80
C GLU A 194 2.77 -10.05 -13.44
N GLY A 195 2.53 -9.03 -14.23
CA GLY A 195 1.38 -8.14 -14.06
C GLY A 195 1.56 -7.04 -13.01
N ASN A 196 2.79 -6.74 -12.57
CA ASN A 196 3.04 -5.65 -11.62
C ASN A 196 3.40 -4.31 -12.26
N LEU A 197 3.05 -4.11 -13.52
CA LEU A 197 3.16 -2.81 -14.15
C LEU A 197 1.95 -1.94 -13.80
N LEU A 198 2.24 -0.68 -13.53
CA LEU A 198 1.24 0.34 -13.28
C LEU A 198 1.36 1.44 -14.32
N GLN A 199 0.29 1.71 -15.05
CA GLN A 199 0.19 2.89 -15.90
C GLN A 199 -0.52 4.01 -15.14
N ILE A 200 0.11 5.18 -15.09
CA ILE A 200 -0.49 6.41 -14.56
C ILE A 200 -0.90 7.31 -15.71
N VAL A 201 -2.17 7.71 -15.71
CA VAL A 201 -2.76 8.66 -16.66
C VAL A 201 -3.32 9.85 -15.86
N GLN A 202 -3.02 11.07 -16.31
CA GLN A 202 -3.52 12.29 -15.68
C GLN A 202 -4.41 13.06 -16.64
N GLY A 203 -5.52 13.55 -16.12
CA GLY A 203 -6.41 14.48 -16.78
C GLY A 203 -6.85 15.60 -15.84
N PRO A 204 -7.49 16.65 -16.35
CA PRO A 204 -7.99 17.73 -15.50
C PRO A 204 -8.95 17.20 -14.43
N GLY A 205 -8.57 17.34 -13.15
CA GLY A 205 -9.36 16.91 -12.01
C GLY A 205 -9.33 15.41 -11.70
N TYR A 206 -8.49 14.62 -12.39
CA TYR A 206 -8.38 13.18 -12.15
C TYR A 206 -6.96 12.66 -12.34
N VAL A 207 -6.60 11.66 -11.55
CA VAL A 207 -5.49 10.75 -11.79
C VAL A 207 -6.03 9.33 -11.85
N THR A 208 -5.63 8.58 -12.87
CA THR A 208 -6.07 7.19 -13.05
C THR A 208 -4.86 6.27 -12.95
N LEU A 209 -4.97 5.26 -12.09
CA LEU A 209 -4.01 4.20 -11.92
C LEU A 209 -4.58 2.95 -12.60
N VAL A 210 -3.90 2.44 -13.63
CA VAL A 210 -4.29 1.24 -14.37
C VAL A 210 -3.26 0.17 -14.08
N HIS A 211 -3.67 -0.86 -13.35
CA HIS A 211 -2.83 -2.03 -13.08
C HIS A 211 -2.87 -2.99 -14.27
N GLU A 212 -1.74 -3.57 -14.61
CA GLU A 212 -1.65 -4.59 -15.66
C GLU A 212 -2.48 -5.82 -15.29
N ILE A 213 -2.33 -6.26 -14.03
CA ILE A 213 -3.06 -7.42 -13.52
C ILE A 213 -4.56 -7.10 -13.41
N ASP A 214 -5.42 -7.98 -13.94
CA ASP A 214 -6.89 -7.87 -14.02
C ASP A 214 -7.40 -6.56 -14.66
N HIS A 215 -6.54 -5.73 -15.28
CA HIS A 215 -6.88 -4.40 -15.79
C HIS A 215 -7.57 -3.52 -14.74
N SER A 216 -7.25 -3.74 -13.48
CA SER A 216 -7.86 -2.99 -12.39
C SER A 216 -7.56 -1.51 -12.53
N THR A 217 -8.60 -0.72 -12.55
CA THR A 217 -8.50 0.73 -12.77
C THR A 217 -9.04 1.49 -11.58
N ARG A 218 -8.19 2.35 -11.00
CA ARG A 218 -8.56 3.21 -9.90
C ARG A 218 -8.56 4.68 -10.35
N VAL A 219 -9.75 5.26 -10.42
CA VAL A 219 -9.92 6.67 -10.77
C VAL A 219 -9.94 7.49 -9.48
N ILE A 220 -9.02 8.43 -9.37
CA ILE A 220 -8.82 9.28 -8.20
C ILE A 220 -9.21 10.71 -8.57
N PRO A 221 -10.38 11.20 -8.13
CA PRO A 221 -10.74 12.60 -8.29
C PRO A 221 -9.78 13.50 -7.52
N THR A 222 -9.37 14.62 -8.13
CA THR A 222 -8.50 15.64 -7.50
C THR A 222 -9.15 17.03 -7.52
N ASP A 223 -10.46 17.07 -7.60
CA ASP A 223 -11.29 18.28 -7.69
C ASP A 223 -11.82 18.77 -6.34
N GLY A 224 -11.40 18.15 -5.24
CA GLY A 224 -11.78 18.55 -3.87
C GLY A 224 -13.15 18.00 -3.42
N ARG A 225 -13.74 17.05 -4.16
CA ARG A 225 -14.98 16.39 -3.70
C ARG A 225 -14.75 15.59 -2.43
N PRO A 226 -15.77 15.45 -1.56
CA PRO A 226 -15.69 14.58 -0.40
C PRO A 226 -15.77 13.11 -0.81
N HIS A 227 -15.42 12.22 0.12
CA HIS A 227 -15.69 10.80 0.03
C HIS A 227 -17.18 10.50 -0.10
N VAL A 228 -17.50 9.36 -0.73
CA VAL A 228 -18.87 8.83 -0.72
C VAL A 228 -19.34 8.52 0.72
N PRO A 229 -20.64 8.47 0.98
CA PRO A 229 -21.15 8.13 2.32
C PRO A 229 -20.54 6.83 2.87
N GLN A 230 -20.24 6.79 4.16
CA GLN A 230 -19.62 5.62 4.81
C GLN A 230 -20.45 4.33 4.73
N SER A 231 -21.71 4.41 4.39
CA SER A 231 -22.57 3.24 4.11
C SER A 231 -22.22 2.54 2.79
N MET A 232 -21.51 3.23 1.89
CA MET A 232 -21.04 2.65 0.61
C MET A 232 -19.65 2.05 0.84
N ARG A 233 -19.55 0.73 0.77
CA ARG A 233 -18.29 -0.02 0.92
C ARG A 233 -17.84 -0.57 -0.41
N LEU A 234 -16.58 -0.35 -0.74
CA LEU A 234 -16.00 -0.71 -2.03
C LEU A 234 -14.81 -1.67 -1.83
N TRP A 235 -14.54 -2.50 -2.82
CA TRP A 235 -13.44 -3.47 -2.78
C TRP A 235 -12.07 -2.83 -2.53
N GLN A 236 -11.81 -1.72 -3.19
CA GLN A 236 -10.55 -0.96 -3.08
C GLN A 236 -10.75 0.35 -2.28
N GLY A 237 -11.85 0.48 -1.55
CA GLY A 237 -12.20 1.72 -0.87
C GLY A 237 -12.60 2.83 -1.85
N ASP A 238 -12.89 4.00 -1.30
CA ASP A 238 -13.16 5.24 -2.01
C ASP A 238 -11.95 6.15 -1.88
N SER A 239 -11.38 6.56 -3.02
CA SER A 239 -10.15 7.36 -3.07
C SER A 239 -10.43 8.76 -3.54
N VAL A 240 -9.95 9.76 -2.82
CA VAL A 240 -9.93 11.16 -3.24
C VAL A 240 -8.51 11.70 -3.14
N GLY A 241 -8.10 12.56 -4.05
CA GLY A 241 -6.74 13.06 -4.12
C GLY A 241 -6.65 14.58 -4.07
N HIS A 242 -5.49 15.07 -3.66
CA HIS A 242 -5.11 16.47 -3.77
C HIS A 242 -3.61 16.62 -3.99
N TRP A 243 -3.18 17.80 -4.39
CA TRP A 243 -1.77 18.07 -4.63
C TRP A 243 -1.14 18.88 -3.50
N GLU A 244 -0.04 18.39 -2.95
CA GLU A 244 0.83 19.09 -2.02
C GLU A 244 2.19 19.35 -2.69
N GLY A 245 2.34 20.52 -3.29
CA GLY A 245 3.56 20.85 -4.05
C GLY A 245 3.78 19.91 -5.23
N ASN A 246 4.80 19.06 -5.14
CA ASN A 246 5.13 18.05 -6.17
C ASN A 246 4.60 16.65 -5.86
N THR A 247 3.80 16.48 -4.83
CA THR A 247 3.28 15.20 -4.37
C THR A 247 1.77 15.12 -4.61
N LEU A 248 1.32 14.05 -5.25
CA LEU A 248 -0.10 13.66 -5.20
C LEU A 248 -0.33 12.92 -3.88
N VAL A 249 -1.26 13.42 -3.09
CA VAL A 249 -1.72 12.76 -1.86
C VAL A 249 -3.09 12.17 -2.13
N VAL A 250 -3.26 10.90 -1.81
CA VAL A 250 -4.51 10.16 -2.00
C VAL A 250 -4.97 9.63 -0.65
N ASP A 251 -6.17 10.04 -0.27
CA ASP A 251 -6.86 9.56 0.91
C ASP A 251 -7.86 8.47 0.50
N THR A 252 -7.85 7.33 1.19
CA THR A 252 -8.74 6.21 0.85
C THR A 252 -9.37 5.62 2.10
N THR A 253 -10.70 5.58 2.09
CA THR A 253 -11.54 5.02 3.15
C THR A 253 -12.60 4.08 2.56
N ASN A 254 -13.63 3.74 3.34
CA ASN A 254 -14.81 3.00 2.86
C ASN A 254 -14.50 1.61 2.29
N PHE A 255 -13.47 0.94 2.80
CA PHE A 255 -13.16 -0.44 2.44
C PHE A 255 -14.25 -1.41 2.91
N THR A 256 -14.50 -2.44 2.10
CA THR A 256 -15.28 -3.59 2.56
C THR A 256 -14.43 -4.48 3.49
N ASN A 257 -15.07 -5.20 4.40
CA ASN A 257 -14.40 -6.17 5.26
C ASN A 257 -13.91 -7.42 4.50
N LEU A 258 -14.28 -7.57 3.23
CA LEU A 258 -13.88 -8.71 2.38
C LEU A 258 -12.48 -8.52 1.76
N THR A 259 -11.92 -7.30 1.78
CA THR A 259 -10.58 -6.96 1.27
C THR A 259 -9.61 -6.58 2.38
N ALA A 260 -9.72 -7.22 3.54
CA ALA A 260 -8.91 -6.93 4.73
C ALA A 260 -7.39 -7.01 4.46
N TYR A 261 -6.76 -5.86 4.16
CA TYR A 261 -5.32 -5.77 3.96
C TYR A 261 -4.58 -6.18 5.24
N ARG A 262 -3.77 -7.23 5.18
CA ARG A 262 -3.04 -7.77 6.35
C ARG A 262 -3.92 -7.96 7.60
N GLY A 263 -5.18 -8.36 7.41
CA GLY A 263 -6.13 -8.58 8.50
C GLY A 263 -6.74 -7.32 9.09
N SER A 264 -6.67 -6.19 8.40
CA SER A 264 -7.38 -4.95 8.76
C SER A 264 -8.90 -5.13 8.81
N SER A 265 -9.58 -4.15 9.33
CA SER A 265 -11.04 -4.07 9.35
C SER A 265 -11.56 -3.10 8.29
N GLU A 266 -12.88 -2.91 8.27
CA GLU A 266 -13.53 -1.83 7.50
C GLU A 266 -13.19 -0.41 8.01
N LYS A 267 -12.46 -0.31 9.13
CA LYS A 267 -11.93 0.95 9.67
C LYS A 267 -10.58 1.34 9.05
N LEU A 268 -10.10 0.55 8.10
CA LEU A 268 -8.89 0.86 7.37
C LEU A 268 -8.99 2.25 6.75
N HIS A 269 -8.02 3.08 7.07
CA HIS A 269 -7.74 4.36 6.44
C HIS A 269 -6.34 4.31 5.84
N LEU A 270 -6.22 4.71 4.60
CA LEU A 270 -4.97 4.67 3.86
C LEU A 270 -4.68 6.05 3.28
N VAL A 271 -3.49 6.56 3.57
CA VAL A 271 -2.96 7.77 2.94
C VAL A 271 -1.79 7.38 2.06
N GLU A 272 -1.87 7.68 0.77
CA GLU A 272 -0.82 7.36 -0.21
C GLU A 272 -0.21 8.66 -0.76
N ARG A 273 1.07 8.64 -1.05
CA ARG A 273 1.82 9.80 -1.54
C ARG A 273 2.68 9.40 -2.73
N PHE A 274 2.48 10.06 -3.84
CA PHE A 274 3.21 9.82 -5.08
C PHE A 274 4.08 11.03 -5.39
N THR A 275 5.40 10.87 -5.30
CA THR A 275 6.36 11.95 -5.55
C THR A 275 7.36 11.52 -6.61
N ARG A 276 7.35 12.16 -7.76
CA ARG A 276 8.36 11.89 -8.79
C ARG A 276 9.66 12.55 -8.38
N ALA A 277 10.65 11.74 -7.99
CA ALA A 277 11.92 12.18 -7.42
C ALA A 277 13.02 12.36 -8.47
N ALA A 278 12.92 11.66 -9.62
CA ALA A 278 13.83 11.76 -10.75
C ALA A 278 13.08 11.47 -12.06
N GLU A 279 13.78 11.54 -13.19
CA GLU A 279 13.20 11.25 -14.50
C GLU A 279 12.56 9.86 -14.56
N ASP A 280 13.24 8.86 -13.99
CA ASP A 280 12.86 7.45 -13.99
C ASP A 280 12.48 6.91 -12.61
N THR A 281 12.34 7.78 -11.60
CA THR A 281 12.10 7.35 -10.22
C THR A 281 10.92 8.10 -9.61
N MET A 282 9.98 7.34 -9.07
CA MET A 282 8.90 7.83 -8.23
C MET A 282 9.01 7.18 -6.85
N ILE A 283 8.82 7.97 -5.81
CA ILE A 283 8.67 7.48 -4.46
C ILE A 283 7.17 7.34 -4.19
N TYR A 284 6.76 6.12 -3.95
CA TYR A 284 5.44 5.79 -3.45
C TYR A 284 5.54 5.51 -1.97
N GLU A 285 4.91 6.36 -1.18
CA GLU A 285 4.78 6.20 0.26
C GLU A 285 3.33 5.94 0.61
N PHE A 286 3.07 5.05 1.56
CA PHE A 286 1.74 4.88 2.10
C PHE A 286 1.76 4.72 3.62
N THR A 287 0.74 5.25 4.27
CA THR A 287 0.49 5.11 5.70
C THR A 287 -0.81 4.36 5.91
N VAL A 288 -0.73 3.30 6.68
CA VAL A 288 -1.86 2.45 7.08
C VAL A 288 -2.28 2.82 8.49
N GLU A 289 -3.55 3.12 8.65
CA GLU A 289 -4.18 3.40 9.93
C GLU A 289 -5.44 2.54 10.09
N ASP A 290 -5.47 1.71 11.13
CA ASP A 290 -6.65 1.00 11.59
C ASP A 290 -6.51 0.76 13.11
N PRO A 291 -7.08 1.65 13.93
CA PRO A 291 -6.94 1.59 15.39
C PRO A 291 -7.59 0.37 16.03
N THR A 292 -8.39 -0.40 15.26
CA THR A 292 -8.94 -1.68 15.70
C THR A 292 -8.03 -2.85 15.35
N THR A 293 -6.99 -2.62 14.56
CA THR A 293 -6.05 -3.66 14.12
C THR A 293 -4.64 -3.42 14.66
N TRP A 294 -4.13 -2.20 14.63
CA TRP A 294 -2.80 -1.84 15.11
C TRP A 294 -2.85 -0.72 16.15
N ALA A 295 -1.93 -0.77 17.11
CA ALA A 295 -1.87 0.24 18.17
C ALA A 295 -1.39 1.62 17.68
N LYS A 296 -0.70 1.66 16.54
CA LYS A 296 -0.19 2.89 15.90
C LYS A 296 -0.24 2.76 14.39
N PRO A 297 -0.38 3.87 13.64
CA PRO A 297 -0.16 3.88 12.20
C PRO A 297 1.25 3.42 11.85
N TRP A 298 1.41 2.90 10.64
CA TRP A 298 2.72 2.52 10.12
C TRP A 298 2.82 2.88 8.64
N THR A 299 4.04 3.18 8.20
CA THR A 299 4.33 3.72 6.87
C THR A 299 5.32 2.82 6.14
N ALA A 300 5.14 2.67 4.84
CA ALA A 300 6.12 2.08 3.95
C ALA A 300 6.46 3.07 2.83
N GLU A 301 7.71 3.03 2.37
CA GLU A 301 8.22 3.82 1.26
C GLU A 301 8.82 2.89 0.21
N ILE A 302 8.31 2.95 -1.02
CA ILE A 302 8.65 2.05 -2.10
C ILE A 302 9.14 2.87 -3.30
N PRO A 303 10.38 2.65 -3.77
CA PRO A 303 10.87 3.27 -5.00
C PRO A 303 10.26 2.57 -6.21
N TRP A 304 9.57 3.32 -7.06
CA TRP A 304 9.10 2.84 -8.34
C TRP A 304 10.01 3.28 -9.46
N THR A 305 10.21 2.42 -10.43
CA THR A 305 11.06 2.68 -11.58
C THR A 305 10.21 2.82 -12.84
N LYS A 306 10.49 3.86 -13.62
CA LYS A 306 9.84 4.05 -14.92
C LYS A 306 10.32 2.99 -15.91
N THR A 307 9.36 2.41 -16.65
CA THR A 307 9.62 1.43 -17.71
C THR A 307 8.97 1.86 -19.02
N LYS A 308 9.32 1.20 -20.10
CA LYS A 308 8.70 1.44 -21.42
C LYS A 308 7.47 0.58 -21.67
N GLY A 309 7.21 -0.40 -20.80
CA GLY A 309 6.20 -1.43 -21.04
C GLY A 309 6.73 -2.51 -22.00
N PRO A 310 5.86 -3.23 -22.69
CA PRO A 310 4.42 -3.02 -22.80
C PRO A 310 3.67 -3.36 -21.51
N VAL A 311 2.45 -2.83 -21.35
CA VAL A 311 1.45 -3.34 -20.41
C VAL A 311 0.67 -4.39 -21.17
N PHE A 312 0.70 -5.63 -20.69
CA PHE A 312 0.03 -6.74 -21.34
C PHE A 312 -1.43 -6.83 -20.92
N GLU A 313 -2.23 -7.46 -21.74
CA GLU A 313 -3.58 -7.85 -21.37
C GLU A 313 -3.54 -8.99 -20.35
N TRP A 314 -4.32 -8.86 -19.29
CA TRP A 314 -4.51 -9.91 -18.29
C TRP A 314 -5.93 -10.48 -18.42
N ALA A 315 -6.08 -11.51 -19.25
CA ALA A 315 -7.36 -12.09 -19.60
C ALA A 315 -7.82 -13.13 -18.54
N CYS A 316 -8.09 -12.71 -17.31
CA CYS A 316 -8.45 -13.60 -16.21
C CYS A 316 -9.79 -14.33 -16.43
N HIS A 317 -10.75 -13.67 -17.10
CA HIS A 317 -12.09 -14.23 -17.33
C HIS A 317 -12.19 -15.14 -18.56
N GLU A 318 -11.40 -14.88 -19.60
CA GLU A 318 -11.47 -15.59 -20.87
C GLU A 318 -11.09 -17.07 -20.72
N GLY A 319 -12.04 -17.95 -20.97
CA GLY A 319 -11.86 -19.39 -20.83
C GLY A 319 -11.66 -19.88 -19.39
N ASN A 320 -11.85 -19.03 -18.39
CA ASN A 320 -11.72 -19.43 -16.99
C ASN A 320 -12.91 -20.29 -16.54
N THR A 321 -12.72 -21.58 -16.55
CA THR A 321 -13.68 -22.58 -16.02
C THR A 321 -13.28 -23.06 -14.61
N MET A 322 -12.28 -22.46 -14.01
CA MET A 322 -11.66 -22.94 -12.76
C MET A 322 -12.66 -23.08 -11.62
N ILE A 323 -13.50 -22.06 -11.37
CA ILE A 323 -14.48 -22.08 -10.27
C ILE A 323 -15.44 -23.27 -10.40
N SER A 324 -16.05 -23.44 -11.58
CA SER A 324 -16.98 -24.56 -11.82
C SER A 324 -16.32 -25.92 -11.69
N THR A 325 -15.06 -26.03 -12.12
CA THR A 325 -14.27 -27.26 -12.04
C THR A 325 -13.89 -27.60 -10.60
N ILE A 326 -13.44 -26.61 -9.83
CA ILE A 326 -13.10 -26.77 -8.40
C ILE A 326 -14.33 -27.19 -7.59
N LEU A 327 -15.45 -26.50 -7.73
CA LEU A 327 -16.68 -26.82 -6.99
C LEU A 327 -17.24 -28.21 -7.36
N ARG A 328 -17.18 -28.59 -8.65
CA ARG A 328 -17.58 -29.92 -9.08
C ARG A 328 -16.65 -30.99 -8.50
N GLY A 329 -15.33 -30.75 -8.50
CA GLY A 329 -14.36 -31.66 -7.90
C GLY A 329 -14.62 -31.89 -6.41
N ALA A 330 -14.96 -30.84 -5.67
CA ALA A 330 -15.35 -30.95 -4.26
C ALA A 330 -16.59 -31.83 -4.07
N ARG A 331 -17.64 -31.67 -4.89
CA ARG A 331 -18.85 -32.54 -4.84
C ARG A 331 -18.53 -33.99 -5.10
N VAL A 332 -17.62 -34.27 -6.03
CA VAL A 332 -17.16 -35.68 -6.30
C VAL A 332 -16.45 -36.24 -5.08
N ALA A 333 -15.52 -35.49 -4.48
CA ALA A 333 -14.80 -35.94 -3.30
C ALA A 333 -15.74 -36.23 -2.11
N GLU A 334 -16.73 -35.38 -1.87
CA GLU A 334 -17.75 -35.57 -0.84
C GLU A 334 -18.58 -36.87 -1.07
N GLN A 335 -18.95 -37.13 -2.30
CA GLN A 335 -19.67 -38.38 -2.65
C GLN A 335 -18.82 -39.61 -2.40
N GLU A 336 -17.53 -39.59 -2.77
CA GLU A 336 -16.60 -40.69 -2.51
C GLU A 336 -16.40 -40.95 -1.02
N GLU A 337 -16.29 -39.86 -0.21
CA GLU A 337 -16.20 -39.99 1.25
C GLU A 337 -17.45 -40.58 1.87
N ALA A 338 -18.62 -40.13 1.42
CA ALA A 338 -19.89 -40.69 1.89
C ALA A 338 -20.03 -42.19 1.58
N GLN A 339 -19.60 -42.60 0.39
CA GLN A 339 -19.59 -44.04 0.00
C GLN A 339 -18.61 -44.86 0.85
N LYS A 340 -17.46 -44.30 1.26
CA LYS A 340 -16.50 -45.01 2.13
C LYS A 340 -17.02 -45.16 3.56
N LYS A 341 -17.78 -44.16 4.08
CA LYS A 341 -18.37 -44.18 5.43
C LYS A 341 -19.63 -45.05 5.53
N GLY A 342 -20.27 -45.35 4.40
CA GLY A 342 -21.45 -46.21 4.33
C GLY A 342 -21.15 -47.70 4.11
N LYS A 343 -19.88 -48.05 4.00
CA LYS A 343 -19.35 -49.43 3.98
C LYS A 343 -18.73 -49.80 5.32
#